data_d7a615cc09049e43ab437a78ab232295
#
_entry.id   d7a615cc09049e43ab437a78ab232295
#
_cell.length_a   1.000
_cell.length_b   1.000
_cell.length_c   1.000
_cell.angle_alpha   90.00
_cell.angle_beta   90.00
_cell.angle_gamma   90.00
#
_symmetry.space_group_name_H-M   'P 1'
#
loop_
_entity.id
_entity.type
_entity.pdbx_description
1 polymer ?
#
loop_
_entity_poly.entity_id
_entity_poly.type
_entity_poly.pdbx_seq_one_letter_code
_entity_poly.pdbx_strand_id
1 'polypeptide(L)'
;VSDVADALRRAMTTEQKGLKVIIADGECMLERTRRERPIAAQKLASGERVVRTRFGIDDDVCTGDRACIRLSGCPSLTIKDSPDPLRTEPVTTINSGCVGCGLCGEAAHAAALCPSFHRIEVIQNPSGWDRFLHGIRQGVIGMFGGGK
;
A
#
# COMPACT_ATOMS: atom_id res chain seq x y z
N VAL A 1 1.34 13.34 9.54
CA VAL A 1 0.76 12.91 10.84
C VAL A 1 1.33 13.75 11.96
N SER A 2 2.63 14.08 11.97
CA SER A 2 3.26 14.95 12.98
C SER A 2 2.58 16.32 13.07
N ASP A 3 2.31 16.96 11.93
CA ASP A 3 1.75 18.31 11.85
C ASP A 3 0.35 18.41 12.46
N VAL A 4 -0.48 17.38 12.28
CA VAL A 4 -1.83 17.32 12.88
C VAL A 4 -1.75 17.14 14.41
N ALA A 5 -0.84 16.28 14.88
CA ALA A 5 -0.63 16.08 16.31
C ALA A 5 -0.12 17.36 16.98
N ASP A 6 0.78 18.09 16.33
CA ASP A 6 1.31 19.35 16.85
C ASP A 6 0.26 20.48 16.80
N ALA A 7 -0.58 20.51 15.78
CA ALA A 7 -1.71 21.45 15.72
C ALA A 7 -2.73 21.18 16.83
N LEU A 8 -3.06 19.91 17.07
CA LEU A 8 -3.93 19.48 18.16
C LEU A 8 -3.33 19.86 19.52
N ARG A 9 -2.04 19.55 19.76
CA ARG A 9 -1.36 19.90 21.01
C ARG A 9 -1.40 21.40 21.25
N ARG A 10 -1.06 22.23 20.24
CA ARG A 10 -1.13 23.70 20.33
C ARG A 10 -2.55 24.18 20.62
N ALA A 11 -3.55 23.62 19.97
CA ALA A 11 -4.95 23.98 20.22
C ALA A 11 -5.41 23.63 21.65
N MET A 12 -4.92 22.54 22.22
CA MET A 12 -5.25 22.11 23.58
C MET A 12 -4.52 22.89 24.66
N THR A 13 -3.29 23.35 24.38
CA THR A 13 -2.44 24.01 25.37
C THR A 13 -2.46 25.53 25.33
N THR A 14 -3.12 26.14 24.31
CA THR A 14 -3.21 27.60 24.20
C THR A 14 -4.05 28.20 25.32
N GLU A 15 -3.63 29.36 25.84
CA GLU A 15 -4.37 30.14 26.87
C GLU A 15 -5.62 30.86 26.33
N GLN A 16 -5.78 30.93 25.03
CA GLN A 16 -6.95 31.53 24.40
C GLN A 16 -8.23 30.80 24.81
N LYS A 17 -9.20 31.54 25.32
CA LYS A 17 -10.52 31.04 25.67
C LYS A 17 -11.46 31.08 24.45
N GLY A 18 -12.38 30.14 24.37
CA GLY A 18 -13.39 30.07 23.33
C GLY A 18 -13.24 28.91 22.37
N LEU A 19 -14.00 28.91 21.28
CA LEU A 19 -14.00 27.87 20.26
C LEU A 19 -12.67 27.86 19.50
N LYS A 20 -12.10 26.67 19.35
CA LYS A 20 -10.89 26.43 18.57
C LYS A 20 -11.27 25.56 17.37
N VAL A 21 -10.88 26.01 16.20
CA VAL A 21 -11.14 25.29 14.94
C VAL A 21 -9.81 24.89 14.32
N ILE A 22 -9.67 23.61 14.02
CA ILE A 22 -8.54 23.08 13.26
C ILE A 22 -9.06 22.70 11.88
N ILE A 23 -8.47 23.28 10.84
CA ILE A 23 -8.78 22.96 9.46
C ILE A 23 -7.70 22.00 8.96
N ALA A 24 -8.10 20.77 8.62
CA ALA A 24 -7.23 19.81 7.96
C ALA A 24 -7.51 19.85 6.45
N ASP A 25 -6.54 20.33 5.69
CA ASP A 25 -6.60 20.34 4.23
C ASP A 25 -5.64 19.29 3.66
N GLY A 26 -6.09 18.56 2.66
CA GLY A 26 -5.31 17.50 2.04
C GLY A 26 -5.88 17.05 0.70
N GLU A 27 -5.03 16.50 -0.15
CA GLU A 27 -5.45 15.98 -1.44
C GLU A 27 -6.37 14.76 -1.27
N CYS A 28 -7.53 14.79 -1.92
CA CYS A 28 -8.42 13.64 -1.97
C CYS A 28 -7.80 12.53 -2.84
N MET A 29 -7.50 11.38 -2.23
CA MET A 29 -6.88 10.24 -2.93
C MET A 29 -7.76 9.68 -4.05
N LEU A 30 -9.07 9.79 -3.92
CA LEU A 30 -10.01 9.36 -4.97
C LEU A 30 -9.90 10.28 -6.19
N GLU A 31 -9.85 11.59 -5.99
CA GLU A 31 -9.71 12.57 -7.06
C GLU A 31 -8.33 12.47 -7.72
N ARG A 32 -7.29 12.31 -6.95
CA ARG A 32 -5.96 12.01 -7.47
C ARG A 32 -5.97 10.77 -8.37
N THR A 33 -6.60 9.70 -7.92
CA THR A 33 -6.70 8.47 -8.70
C THR A 33 -7.49 8.67 -10.00
N ARG A 34 -8.59 9.43 -9.96
CA ARG A 34 -9.37 9.76 -11.16
C ARG A 34 -8.56 10.53 -12.18
N ARG A 35 -7.73 11.44 -11.73
CA ARG A 35 -6.84 12.25 -12.58
C ARG A 35 -5.67 11.42 -13.14
N GLU A 36 -5.05 10.58 -12.32
CA GLU A 36 -3.84 9.84 -12.72
C GLU A 36 -4.13 8.59 -13.58
N ARG A 37 -5.29 7.94 -13.39
CA ARG A 37 -5.65 6.72 -14.14
C ARG A 37 -5.68 6.92 -15.67
N PRO A 38 -6.36 7.93 -16.23
CA PRO A 38 -6.39 8.12 -17.68
C PRO A 38 -5.01 8.49 -18.24
N ILE A 39 -4.22 9.28 -17.50
CA ILE A 39 -2.85 9.65 -17.91
C ILE A 39 -1.98 8.39 -17.99
N ALA A 40 -2.05 7.53 -16.99
CA ALA A 40 -1.31 6.29 -16.99
C ALA A 40 -1.79 5.32 -18.09
N ALA A 41 -3.09 5.26 -18.37
CA ALA A 41 -3.64 4.46 -19.45
C ALA A 41 -3.16 4.94 -20.83
N GLN A 42 -3.11 6.25 -21.03
CA GLN A 42 -2.58 6.85 -22.26
C GLN A 42 -1.09 6.53 -22.46
N LYS A 43 -0.29 6.67 -21.40
CA LYS A 43 1.14 6.30 -21.42
C LYS A 43 1.35 4.81 -21.71
N LEU A 44 0.50 3.95 -21.16
CA LEU A 44 0.55 2.53 -21.45
C LEU A 44 0.22 2.21 -22.90
N ALA A 45 -0.77 2.89 -23.46
CA ALA A 45 -1.17 2.73 -24.86
C ALA A 45 -0.09 3.23 -25.83
N SER A 46 0.67 4.27 -25.46
CA SER A 46 1.81 4.76 -26.25
C SER A 46 3.08 3.91 -26.10
N GLY A 47 3.06 2.86 -25.28
CA GLY A 47 4.23 2.02 -25.05
C GLY A 47 5.25 2.62 -24.07
N GLU A 48 4.92 3.73 -23.43
CA GLU A 48 5.79 4.33 -22.42
C GLU A 48 5.90 3.46 -21.17
N ARG A 49 7.07 3.51 -20.54
CA ARG A 49 7.32 2.85 -19.26
C ARG A 49 6.51 3.50 -18.15
N VAL A 50 5.65 2.72 -17.51
CA VAL A 50 4.85 3.19 -16.36
C VAL A 50 5.20 2.37 -15.13
N VAL A 51 5.57 3.05 -14.04
CA VAL A 51 5.83 2.44 -12.74
C VAL A 51 4.71 2.82 -11.78
N ARG A 52 4.11 1.83 -11.14
CA ARG A 52 3.07 2.05 -10.12
C ARG A 52 3.44 1.35 -8.83
N THR A 53 3.43 2.10 -7.75
CA THR A 53 3.53 1.51 -6.40
C THR A 53 2.21 0.83 -6.07
N ARG A 54 2.31 -0.38 -5.56
CA ARG A 54 1.21 -1.16 -5.00
C ARG A 54 1.64 -1.73 -3.66
N PHE A 55 0.67 -2.11 -2.87
CA PHE A 55 0.91 -2.87 -1.66
C PHE A 55 0.35 -4.28 -1.85
N GLY A 56 1.02 -5.25 -1.28
CA GLY A 56 0.60 -6.63 -1.23
C GLY A 56 0.58 -7.12 0.20
N ILE A 57 -0.08 -8.23 0.41
CA ILE A 57 -0.12 -8.94 1.68
C ILE A 57 0.33 -10.36 1.41
N ASP A 58 1.28 -10.82 2.20
CA ASP A 58 1.76 -12.18 2.17
C ASP A 58 0.74 -13.07 2.91
N ASP A 59 0.14 -13.98 2.18
CA ASP A 59 -0.90 -14.86 2.70
C ASP A 59 -0.37 -15.82 3.76
N ASP A 60 0.88 -16.27 3.60
CA ASP A 60 1.50 -17.24 4.52
C ASP A 60 1.83 -16.62 5.86
N VAL A 61 2.14 -15.31 5.87
CA VAL A 61 2.52 -14.55 7.06
C VAL A 61 1.35 -13.82 7.70
N CYS A 62 0.25 -13.62 6.97
CA CYS A 62 -0.93 -12.92 7.46
C CYS A 62 -1.57 -13.68 8.62
N THR A 63 -1.71 -13.05 9.80
CA THR A 63 -2.30 -13.66 11.00
C THR A 63 -3.82 -13.77 10.97
N GLY A 64 -4.49 -13.07 10.04
CA GLY A 64 -5.95 -13.05 9.94
C GLY A 64 -6.66 -12.19 10.99
N ASP A 65 -5.96 -11.43 11.83
CA ASP A 65 -6.53 -10.59 12.89
C ASP A 65 -7.33 -9.38 12.38
N ARG A 66 -7.15 -9.02 11.10
CA ARG A 66 -7.85 -7.94 10.39
C ARG A 66 -7.65 -6.54 10.99
N ALA A 67 -6.61 -6.32 11.80
CA ALA A 67 -6.28 -5.02 12.35
C ALA A 67 -6.08 -3.97 11.24
N CYS A 68 -5.45 -4.37 10.13
CA CYS A 68 -5.26 -3.53 8.95
C CYS A 68 -6.59 -2.99 8.38
N ILE A 69 -7.64 -3.81 8.31
CA ILE A 69 -8.96 -3.40 7.80
C ILE A 69 -9.65 -2.49 8.81
N ARG A 70 -9.68 -2.90 10.08
CA ARG A 70 -10.40 -2.17 11.15
C ARG A 70 -9.83 -0.78 11.42
N LEU A 71 -8.51 -0.63 11.33
CA LEU A 71 -7.83 0.60 11.71
C LEU A 71 -7.60 1.55 10.54
N SER A 72 -7.36 1.02 9.33
CA SER A 72 -7.13 1.89 8.18
C SER A 72 -8.42 2.34 7.49
N GLY A 73 -9.51 1.57 7.60
CA GLY A 73 -10.75 1.82 6.88
C GLY A 73 -10.58 1.82 5.34
N CYS A 74 -9.52 1.20 4.83
CA CYS A 74 -9.19 1.25 3.41
C CYS A 74 -10.20 0.42 2.58
N PRO A 75 -10.90 1.02 1.60
CA PRO A 75 -11.88 0.30 0.79
C PRO A 75 -11.28 -0.74 -0.15
N SER A 76 -9.97 -0.72 -0.34
CA SER A 76 -9.25 -1.69 -1.18
C SER A 76 -8.81 -2.94 -0.42
N LEU A 77 -8.93 -2.95 0.91
CA LEU A 77 -8.69 -4.13 1.72
C LEU A 77 -9.95 -5.00 1.78
N THR A 78 -9.79 -6.26 1.43
CA THR A 78 -10.86 -7.26 1.47
C THR A 78 -10.36 -8.54 2.12
N ILE A 79 -11.24 -9.49 2.29
CA ILE A 79 -10.94 -10.80 2.87
C ILE A 79 -11.06 -11.84 1.76
N LYS A 80 -10.15 -12.79 1.74
CA LYS A 80 -10.22 -13.98 0.90
C LYS A 80 -9.93 -15.24 1.73
N ASP A 81 -10.35 -16.38 1.26
CA ASP A 81 -9.98 -17.66 1.87
C ASP A 81 -8.47 -17.88 1.75
N SER A 82 -7.88 -18.52 2.74
CA SER A 82 -6.47 -18.87 2.71
C SER A 82 -6.20 -19.86 1.57
N PRO A 83 -5.09 -19.71 0.83
CA PRO A 83 -4.68 -20.71 -0.16
C PRO A 83 -4.20 -22.02 0.50
N ASP A 84 -3.82 -21.98 1.77
CA ASP A 84 -3.44 -23.15 2.55
C ASP A 84 -4.69 -23.93 3.00
N PRO A 85 -4.87 -25.19 2.55
CA PRO A 85 -6.03 -26.01 2.93
C PRO A 85 -6.08 -26.38 4.40
N LEU A 86 -4.97 -26.28 5.13
CA LEU A 86 -4.90 -26.54 6.57
C LEU A 86 -5.31 -25.34 7.40
N ARG A 87 -5.50 -24.18 6.77
CA ARG A 87 -5.84 -22.94 7.43
C ARG A 87 -7.28 -22.55 7.18
N THR A 88 -8.08 -22.58 8.23
CA THR A 88 -9.51 -22.25 8.17
C THR A 88 -9.79 -20.75 8.25
N GLU A 89 -8.85 -19.96 8.75
CA GLU A 89 -9.01 -18.52 8.90
C GLU A 89 -8.74 -17.80 7.61
N PRO A 90 -9.65 -16.89 7.18
CA PRO A 90 -9.45 -16.11 5.98
C PRO A 90 -8.33 -15.07 6.16
N VAL A 91 -7.63 -14.79 5.10
CA VAL A 91 -6.53 -13.81 5.02
C VAL A 91 -6.99 -12.51 4.39
N THR A 92 -6.31 -11.43 4.74
CA THR A 92 -6.56 -10.12 4.11
C THR A 92 -5.91 -10.07 2.73
N THR A 93 -6.58 -9.44 1.78
CA THR A 93 -6.03 -9.19 0.45
C THR A 93 -6.30 -7.76 -0.01
N ILE A 94 -5.55 -7.30 -1.00
CA ILE A 94 -5.70 -5.96 -1.57
C ILE A 94 -6.24 -6.07 -2.99
N ASN A 95 -7.39 -5.45 -3.24
CA ASN A 95 -8.00 -5.48 -4.57
C ASN A 95 -7.35 -4.49 -5.56
N SER A 96 -7.78 -4.52 -6.82
CA SER A 96 -7.26 -3.67 -7.89
C SER A 96 -7.51 -2.17 -7.71
N GLY A 97 -8.39 -1.78 -6.78
CA GLY A 97 -8.68 -0.40 -6.43
C GLY A 97 -7.57 0.31 -5.62
N CYS A 98 -6.55 -0.42 -5.17
CA CYS A 98 -5.44 0.13 -4.41
C CYS A 98 -4.74 1.27 -5.17
N VAL A 99 -4.59 2.42 -4.49
CA VAL A 99 -3.93 3.62 -5.03
C VAL A 99 -2.47 3.75 -4.58
N GLY A 100 -1.97 2.80 -3.78
CA GLY A 100 -0.57 2.79 -3.35
C GLY A 100 -0.21 3.83 -2.28
N CYS A 101 -1.17 4.34 -1.50
CA CYS A 101 -0.90 5.37 -0.49
C CYS A 101 -0.12 4.88 0.74
N GLY A 102 -0.12 3.57 1.04
CA GLY A 102 0.63 2.98 2.15
C GLY A 102 -0.05 3.03 3.52
N LEU A 103 -1.10 3.81 3.69
CA LEU A 103 -1.74 4.05 4.99
C LEU A 103 -2.17 2.75 5.71
N CYS A 104 -2.67 1.76 4.95
CA CYS A 104 -3.07 0.48 5.53
C CYS A 104 -1.88 -0.29 6.13
N GLY A 105 -0.72 -0.24 5.47
CA GLY A 105 0.51 -0.87 5.99
C GLY A 105 1.04 -0.14 7.23
N GLU A 106 1.03 1.18 7.22
CA GLU A 106 1.43 1.99 8.38
C GLU A 106 0.52 1.73 9.58
N ALA A 107 -0.80 1.71 9.36
CA ALA A 107 -1.78 1.43 10.42
C ALA A 107 -1.61 0.01 10.99
N ALA A 108 -1.43 -0.98 10.13
CA ALA A 108 -1.24 -2.37 10.56
C ALA A 108 0.09 -2.56 11.31
N HIS A 109 1.17 -1.92 10.86
CA HIS A 109 2.47 -1.99 11.52
C HIS A 109 2.44 -1.30 12.89
N ALA A 110 1.85 -0.11 12.98
CA ALA A 110 1.76 0.64 14.23
C ALA A 110 0.90 -0.08 15.30
N ALA A 111 -0.15 -0.78 14.86
CA ALA A 111 -1.09 -1.42 15.79
C ALA A 111 -0.72 -2.87 16.17
N ALA A 112 -0.17 -3.64 15.23
CA ALA A 112 0.04 -5.08 15.38
C ALA A 112 1.42 -5.57 14.94
N LEU A 113 2.35 -4.66 14.60
CA LEU A 113 3.66 -5.00 14.03
C LEU A 113 3.56 -6.02 12.88
N CYS A 114 2.54 -5.87 12.05
CA CYS A 114 2.18 -6.84 11.02
C CYS A 114 3.29 -6.99 9.97
N PRO A 115 3.91 -8.16 9.83
CA PRO A 115 5.01 -8.37 8.88
C PRO A 115 4.52 -8.71 7.47
N SER A 116 3.23 -8.96 7.28
CA SER A 116 2.68 -9.46 6.02
C SER A 116 2.54 -8.39 4.93
N PHE A 117 2.56 -7.10 5.29
CA PHE A 117 2.50 -6.03 4.30
C PHE A 117 3.85 -5.83 3.60
N HIS A 118 3.81 -5.77 2.28
CA HIS A 118 4.98 -5.45 1.47
C HIS A 118 4.62 -4.44 0.37
N ARG A 119 5.59 -3.62 0.01
CA ARG A 119 5.49 -2.66 -1.09
C ARG A 119 6.04 -3.30 -2.35
N ILE A 120 5.29 -3.22 -3.44
CA ILE A 120 5.68 -3.66 -4.76
C ILE A 120 5.65 -2.50 -5.76
N GLU A 121 6.61 -2.49 -6.66
CA GLU A 121 6.61 -1.60 -7.82
C GLU A 121 6.30 -2.42 -9.07
N VAL A 122 5.11 -2.17 -9.63
CA VAL A 122 4.68 -2.83 -10.86
C VAL A 122 5.16 -1.99 -12.04
N ILE A 123 6.09 -2.54 -12.81
CA ILE A 123 6.61 -1.91 -14.03
C ILE A 123 5.83 -2.47 -15.22
N GLN A 124 5.15 -1.58 -15.93
CA GLN A 124 4.47 -1.89 -17.18
C GLN A 124 5.24 -1.27 -18.34
N ASN A 125 5.28 -1.95 -19.49
CA ASN A 125 6.15 -1.61 -20.63
C ASN A 125 7.63 -1.45 -20.19
N PRO A 126 8.27 -2.52 -19.66
CA PRO A 126 9.63 -2.44 -19.17
C PRO A 126 10.60 -2.10 -20.31
N SER A 127 11.56 -1.23 -20.03
CA SER A 127 12.64 -0.88 -20.96
C SER A 127 13.59 -2.07 -21.18
N GLY A 128 14.43 -1.98 -22.20
CA GLY A 128 15.47 -3.01 -22.42
C GLY A 128 16.40 -3.18 -21.21
N TRP A 129 16.68 -2.07 -20.52
CA TRP A 129 17.49 -2.07 -19.29
C TRP A 129 16.80 -2.77 -18.13
N ASP A 130 15.48 -2.54 -17.93
CA ASP A 130 14.70 -3.25 -16.91
C ASP A 130 14.73 -4.79 -17.14
N ARG A 131 14.57 -5.21 -18.41
CA ARG A 131 14.62 -6.63 -18.79
C ARG A 131 16.00 -7.23 -18.53
N PHE A 132 17.06 -6.51 -18.85
CA PHE A 132 18.43 -6.94 -18.61
C PHE A 132 18.71 -7.10 -17.11
N LEU A 133 18.39 -6.10 -16.30
CA LEU A 133 18.52 -6.17 -14.84
C LEU A 133 17.68 -7.30 -14.22
N HIS A 134 16.48 -7.51 -14.73
CA HIS A 134 15.63 -8.62 -14.31
C HIS A 134 16.28 -9.97 -14.63
N GLY A 135 16.85 -10.12 -15.83
CA GLY A 135 17.58 -11.31 -16.24
C GLY A 135 18.77 -11.62 -15.33
N ILE A 136 19.59 -10.62 -15.01
CA ILE A 136 20.70 -10.77 -14.07
C ILE A 136 20.19 -11.21 -12.70
N ARG A 137 19.16 -10.51 -12.18
CA ARG A 137 18.59 -10.84 -10.87
C ARG A 137 18.05 -12.27 -10.82
N GLN A 138 17.34 -12.70 -11.84
CA GLN A 138 16.84 -14.09 -11.94
C GLN A 138 17.98 -15.10 -12.03
N GLY A 139 19.04 -14.80 -12.78
CA GLY A 139 20.23 -15.63 -12.85
C GLY A 139 20.92 -15.81 -11.49
N VAL A 140 21.06 -14.71 -10.73
CA VAL A 140 21.65 -14.75 -9.39
C VAL A 140 20.75 -15.54 -8.43
N ILE A 141 19.44 -15.28 -8.45
CA ILE A 141 18.48 -16.02 -7.59
C ILE A 141 18.49 -17.52 -7.95
N GLY A 142 18.51 -17.87 -9.25
CA GLY A 142 18.58 -19.26 -9.70
C GLY A 142 19.90 -19.96 -9.28
N MET A 143 21.01 -19.22 -9.22
CA MET A 143 22.30 -19.76 -8.81
C MET A 143 22.37 -20.01 -7.29
N PHE A 144 21.72 -19.15 -6.47
CA PHE A 144 21.73 -19.26 -5.02
C PHE A 144 20.44 -19.85 -4.42
N GLY A 145 19.34 -19.85 -5.20
CA GLY A 145 18.00 -20.31 -4.77
C GLY A 145 17.63 -21.68 -5.31
N GLY A 146 18.54 -22.41 -5.90
CA GLY A 146 18.34 -23.75 -6.45
C GLY A 146 18.12 -24.82 -5.38
N GLY A 147 16.96 -24.79 -4.75
CA GLY A 147 16.53 -25.76 -3.77
C GLY A 147 15.00 -25.82 -3.64
N LYS A 148 14.31 -26.13 -4.77
CA LYS A 148 13.05 -26.89 -4.76
C LYS A 148 12.66 -27.24 -6.19
#